data_e61bf3bac1f96263764f8ea85c4a0e70
#
_entry.id   e61bf3bac1f96263764f8ea85c4a0e70
#
_cell.length_a   1.000
_cell.length_b   1.000
_cell.length_c   1.000
_cell.angle_alpha   90.00
_cell.angle_beta   90.00
_cell.angle_gamma   90.00
#
_symmetry.space_group_name_H-M   'P 1'
#
loop_
_entity.id
_entity.type
_entity.pdbx_description
1 polymer ?
#
loop_
_entity_poly.entity_id
_entity_poly.type
_entity_poly.pdbx_seq_one_letter_code
_entity_poly.pdbx_strand_id
1 'polypeptide(L)'
;MHLIEEKYHVLPDHPFKDGDSFVFRNNDKWFGLIMHTDYSKFLDKQGEVECLNIKVPIDTVDHPSIYPAFHMNKKYWISILLDETLSDEDIMSLIDQSYQTTVVCDDWVIPASPKRFDLIQAFNQSDTIRWHQKGNIHQDAIVYIYYGAPYSAIMYKCQVIESDETSMLLKRLKTYDPSFYPLKLLKKYQLRAIRSARHIPKELKEYIGNTDK
;
A
#
# COMPACT_ATOMS: atom_id res chain seq x y z
N MET A 1 -13.16 -1.12 18.81
CA MET A 1 -11.72 -0.88 19.03
C MET A 1 -10.92 -2.18 19.07
N HIS A 2 -11.20 -3.10 20.00
CA HIS A 2 -10.50 -4.38 20.16
C HIS A 2 -10.40 -5.24 18.88
N LEU A 3 -11.45 -5.30 18.08
CA LEU A 3 -11.44 -6.02 16.79
C LEU A 3 -10.41 -5.48 15.80
N ILE A 4 -10.15 -4.16 15.81
CA ILE A 4 -9.13 -3.53 14.95
C ILE A 4 -7.73 -3.92 15.42
N GLU A 5 -7.49 -3.85 16.73
CA GLU A 5 -6.22 -4.19 17.35
C GLU A 5 -5.84 -5.65 17.06
N GLU A 6 -6.77 -6.57 17.28
CA GLU A 6 -6.56 -8.00 17.02
C GLU A 6 -6.32 -8.31 15.54
N LYS A 7 -7.12 -7.73 14.64
CA LYS A 7 -7.07 -8.06 13.22
C LYS A 7 -5.81 -7.51 12.54
N TYR A 8 -5.41 -6.27 12.87
CA TYR A 8 -4.31 -5.60 12.17
C TYR A 8 -3.01 -5.55 13.00
N HIS A 9 -3.03 -6.07 14.23
CA HIS A 9 -1.89 -6.04 15.17
C HIS A 9 -1.32 -4.62 15.38
N VAL A 10 -2.21 -3.63 15.46
CA VAL A 10 -1.88 -2.23 15.69
C VAL A 10 -2.52 -1.75 16.98
N LEU A 11 -1.81 -0.92 17.74
CA LEU A 11 -2.37 -0.19 18.87
C LEU A 11 -2.75 1.22 18.42
N PRO A 12 -3.86 1.78 18.95
CA PRO A 12 -4.21 3.16 18.66
C PRO A 12 -3.23 4.12 19.31
N ASP A 13 -2.97 5.23 18.66
CA ASP A 13 -2.28 6.36 19.27
C ASP A 13 -3.26 7.51 19.60
N HIS A 14 -2.82 8.44 20.45
CA HIS A 14 -3.60 9.58 20.95
C HIS A 14 -2.91 10.89 20.58
N PRO A 15 -2.94 11.30 19.29
CA PRO A 15 -2.22 12.49 18.85
C PRO A 15 -2.90 13.79 19.28
N PHE A 16 -4.14 13.72 19.77
CA PHE A 16 -4.93 14.87 20.16
C PHE A 16 -4.91 15.08 21.69
N LYS A 17 -5.05 16.33 22.12
CA LYS A 17 -5.03 16.72 23.54
C LYS A 17 -6.34 16.39 24.27
N ASP A 18 -7.39 16.07 23.56
CA ASP A 18 -8.71 15.73 24.12
C ASP A 18 -8.70 14.40 24.91
N GLY A 19 -7.75 13.50 24.59
CA GLY A 19 -7.62 12.21 25.24
C GLY A 19 -8.65 11.15 24.84
N ASP A 20 -9.68 11.56 24.07
CA ASP A 20 -10.84 10.72 23.72
C ASP A 20 -10.86 10.28 22.26
N SER A 21 -9.79 10.62 21.50
CA SER A 21 -9.65 10.26 20.11
C SER A 21 -8.57 9.21 19.91
N PHE A 22 -8.92 8.14 19.17
CA PHE A 22 -8.07 6.96 18.93
C PHE A 22 -7.74 6.86 17.45
N VAL A 23 -6.46 7.02 17.08
CA VAL A 23 -6.00 6.94 15.69
C VAL A 23 -5.33 5.61 15.43
N PHE A 24 -5.79 4.91 14.40
CA PHE A 24 -5.16 3.69 13.91
C PHE A 24 -4.33 3.98 12.66
N ARG A 25 -3.06 3.54 12.67
CA ARG A 25 -2.10 3.77 11.60
C ARG A 25 -1.50 2.47 11.07
N ASN A 26 -1.15 2.52 9.81
CA ASN A 26 -0.27 1.55 9.17
C ASN A 26 0.84 2.33 8.45
N ASN A 27 2.11 2.11 8.82
CA ASN A 27 3.25 2.84 8.28
C ASN A 27 3.03 4.38 8.26
N ASP A 28 2.71 4.96 9.40
CA ASP A 28 2.40 6.39 9.61
C ASP A 28 1.14 6.93 8.88
N LYS A 29 0.46 6.11 8.08
CA LYS A 29 -0.76 6.50 7.39
C LYS A 29 -1.99 6.11 8.21
N TRP A 30 -2.87 7.09 8.41
CA TRP A 30 -4.13 6.87 9.08
C TRP A 30 -5.07 6.01 8.24
N PHE A 31 -5.69 4.99 8.85
CA PHE A 31 -6.76 4.22 8.26
C PHE A 31 -8.04 4.20 9.11
N GLY A 32 -7.96 4.62 10.38
CA GLY A 32 -9.09 4.76 11.27
C GLY A 32 -8.87 5.85 12.32
N LEU A 33 -9.93 6.56 12.65
CA LEU A 33 -10.00 7.52 13.76
C LEU A 33 -11.35 7.33 14.45
N ILE A 34 -11.34 6.84 15.68
CA ILE A 34 -12.51 6.80 16.57
C ILE A 34 -12.49 8.05 17.43
N MET A 35 -13.65 8.72 17.53
CA MET A 35 -13.80 9.93 18.33
C MET A 35 -15.24 10.10 18.81
N HIS A 36 -15.42 10.77 19.93
CA HIS A 36 -16.73 11.22 20.41
C HIS A 36 -17.14 12.52 19.72
N THR A 37 -18.43 12.65 19.41
CA THR A 37 -19.01 13.84 18.80
C THR A 37 -20.49 13.93 19.12
N ASP A 38 -21.15 15.01 18.71
CA ASP A 38 -22.60 15.19 18.87
C ASP A 38 -23.34 14.73 17.60
N TYR A 39 -24.47 14.05 17.76
CA TYR A 39 -25.34 13.62 16.65
C TYR A 39 -25.75 14.75 15.73
N SER A 40 -25.88 15.99 16.25
CA SER A 40 -26.26 17.17 15.45
C SER A 40 -25.27 17.49 14.31
N LYS A 41 -24.09 16.86 14.29
CA LYS A 41 -23.13 16.98 13.18
C LYS A 41 -23.55 16.17 11.95
N PHE A 42 -24.45 15.20 12.13
CA PHE A 42 -24.88 14.25 11.10
C PHE A 42 -26.40 14.23 10.91
N LEU A 43 -27.15 14.38 11.99
CA LEU A 43 -28.60 14.23 12.05
C LEU A 43 -29.25 15.38 12.82
N ASP A 44 -30.53 15.61 12.61
CA ASP A 44 -31.34 16.51 13.45
C ASP A 44 -31.71 15.82 14.79
N LYS A 45 -30.67 15.49 15.56
CA LYS A 45 -30.76 14.80 16.86
C LYS A 45 -29.67 15.35 17.76
N GLN A 46 -29.97 15.51 19.05
CA GLN A 46 -28.98 15.90 20.07
C GLN A 46 -28.48 14.68 20.82
N GLY A 47 -27.32 14.79 21.42
CA GLY A 47 -26.67 13.77 22.25
C GLY A 47 -25.32 13.35 21.70
N GLU A 48 -24.54 12.74 22.54
CA GLU A 48 -23.20 12.25 22.19
C GLU A 48 -23.28 10.92 21.44
N VAL A 49 -22.36 10.72 20.49
CA VAL A 49 -22.17 9.48 19.74
C VAL A 49 -20.69 9.26 19.48
N GLU A 50 -20.28 8.01 19.53
CA GLU A 50 -18.96 7.61 19.06
C GLU A 50 -19.04 7.42 17.53
N CYS A 51 -18.07 7.96 16.80
CA CYS A 51 -17.97 7.80 15.36
C CYS A 51 -16.60 7.31 14.93
N LEU A 52 -16.61 6.43 13.94
CA LEU A 52 -15.40 5.94 13.28
C LEU A 52 -15.25 6.64 11.93
N ASN A 53 -14.15 7.37 11.78
CA ASN A 53 -13.76 7.94 10.49
C ASN A 53 -12.78 7.01 9.79
N ILE A 54 -13.07 6.65 8.55
CA ILE A 54 -12.24 5.77 7.72
C ILE A 54 -12.07 6.32 6.31
N LYS A 55 -11.01 5.88 5.64
CA LYS A 55 -10.65 6.36 4.30
C LYS A 55 -11.32 5.52 3.21
N VAL A 56 -12.57 5.81 2.95
CA VAL A 56 -13.41 5.18 1.91
C VAL A 56 -14.18 6.28 1.18
N PRO A 57 -14.23 6.30 -0.17
CA PRO A 57 -15.04 7.29 -0.90
C PRO A 57 -16.53 7.13 -0.58
N ILE A 58 -17.23 8.25 -0.30
CA ILE A 58 -18.65 8.23 0.07
C ILE A 58 -19.55 7.62 -1.01
N ASP A 59 -19.19 7.81 -2.29
CA ASP A 59 -19.98 7.31 -3.43
C ASP A 59 -20.00 5.76 -3.52
N THR A 60 -19.22 5.07 -2.70
CA THR A 60 -19.15 3.61 -2.68
C THR A 60 -20.02 2.97 -1.61
N VAL A 61 -20.64 3.77 -0.73
CA VAL A 61 -21.39 3.27 0.43
C VAL A 61 -22.69 4.05 0.58
N ASP A 62 -23.80 3.33 0.60
CA ASP A 62 -25.15 3.87 0.86
C ASP A 62 -25.73 3.19 2.11
N HIS A 63 -25.68 3.87 3.26
CA HIS A 63 -26.22 3.40 4.53
C HIS A 63 -26.61 4.56 5.43
N PRO A 64 -27.74 4.49 6.16
CA PRO A 64 -28.25 5.61 6.98
C PRO A 64 -27.35 6.03 8.15
N SER A 65 -26.40 5.19 8.57
CA SER A 65 -25.40 5.52 9.62
C SER A 65 -24.04 5.94 9.08
N ILE A 66 -23.93 6.15 7.75
CA ILE A 66 -22.69 6.53 7.09
C ILE A 66 -22.83 7.92 6.46
N TYR A 67 -21.94 8.80 6.79
CA TYR A 67 -21.96 10.21 6.42
C TYR A 67 -20.63 10.67 5.80
N PRO A 68 -20.62 11.77 5.02
CA PRO A 68 -19.37 12.44 4.66
C PRO A 68 -18.61 12.81 5.93
N ALA A 69 -17.30 12.51 5.94
CA ALA A 69 -16.49 12.58 7.15
C ALA A 69 -16.56 13.92 7.86
N PHE A 70 -16.73 13.84 9.18
CA PHE A 70 -16.60 14.98 10.07
C PHE A 70 -15.13 15.21 10.41
N HIS A 71 -14.65 16.43 10.26
CA HIS A 71 -13.24 16.87 10.42
C HIS A 71 -12.23 16.32 9.41
N MET A 72 -12.61 15.41 8.51
CA MET A 72 -11.70 14.85 7.49
C MET A 72 -12.10 15.30 6.09
N ASN A 73 -11.25 15.03 5.10
CA ASN A 73 -11.58 15.36 3.71
C ASN A 73 -12.73 14.49 3.20
N LYS A 74 -13.90 15.09 3.06
CA LYS A 74 -15.17 14.43 2.68
C LYS A 74 -15.15 13.69 1.34
N LYS A 75 -14.17 13.98 0.48
CA LYS A 75 -14.00 13.28 -0.81
C LYS A 75 -13.43 11.87 -0.63
N TYR A 76 -12.65 11.65 0.43
CA TYR A 76 -11.89 10.43 0.62
C TYR A 76 -12.19 9.72 1.94
N TRP A 77 -12.99 10.35 2.81
CA TRP A 77 -13.27 9.84 4.14
C TRP A 77 -14.76 9.86 4.42
N ILE A 78 -15.22 8.86 5.13
CA ILE A 78 -16.57 8.74 5.68
C ILE A 78 -16.53 8.66 7.20
N SER A 79 -17.64 9.06 7.85
CA SER A 79 -17.90 8.84 9.27
C SER A 79 -18.99 7.79 9.40
N ILE A 80 -18.76 6.78 10.19
CA ILE A 80 -19.71 5.73 10.57
C ILE A 80 -20.11 6.00 12.02
N LEU A 81 -21.41 6.11 12.28
CA LEU A 81 -21.89 6.20 13.65
C LEU A 81 -21.86 4.80 14.29
N LEU A 82 -21.25 4.69 15.47
CA LEU A 82 -21.17 3.45 16.22
C LEU A 82 -22.37 3.35 17.18
N ASP A 83 -23.56 3.27 16.60
CA ASP A 83 -24.87 3.27 17.28
C ASP A 83 -25.61 1.94 17.10
N GLU A 84 -24.88 0.86 16.79
CA GLU A 84 -25.39 -0.51 16.58
C GLU A 84 -26.29 -0.70 15.35
N THR A 85 -26.47 0.33 14.51
CA THR A 85 -27.26 0.20 13.27
C THR A 85 -26.52 -0.51 12.14
N LEU A 86 -25.19 -0.49 12.17
CA LEU A 86 -24.33 -1.25 11.25
C LEU A 86 -23.69 -2.41 12.00
N SER A 87 -23.64 -3.58 11.40
CA SER A 87 -23.03 -4.76 12.03
C SER A 87 -21.50 -4.61 12.15
N ASP A 88 -20.91 -5.25 13.15
CA ASP A 88 -19.45 -5.28 13.30
C ASP A 88 -18.74 -5.86 12.06
N GLU A 89 -19.39 -6.82 11.37
CA GLU A 89 -18.85 -7.43 10.16
C GLU A 89 -18.77 -6.42 9.01
N ASP A 90 -19.83 -5.63 8.82
CA ASP A 90 -19.88 -4.59 7.79
C ASP A 90 -18.89 -3.46 8.12
N ILE A 91 -18.82 -3.03 9.38
CA ILE A 91 -17.84 -2.05 9.85
C ILE A 91 -16.42 -2.56 9.57
N MET A 92 -16.10 -3.80 9.93
CA MET A 92 -14.78 -4.38 9.71
C MET A 92 -14.45 -4.53 8.22
N SER A 93 -15.46 -4.81 7.36
CA SER A 93 -15.27 -4.83 5.90
C SER A 93 -14.89 -3.45 5.35
N LEU A 94 -15.50 -2.38 5.85
CA LEU A 94 -15.17 -1.00 5.49
C LEU A 94 -13.80 -0.58 6.02
N ILE A 95 -13.43 -1.02 7.24
CA ILE A 95 -12.09 -0.82 7.79
C ILE A 95 -11.04 -1.53 6.94
N ASP A 96 -11.31 -2.75 6.44
CA ASP A 96 -10.42 -3.45 5.52
C ASP A 96 -10.13 -2.60 4.27
N GLN A 97 -11.15 -2.00 3.67
CA GLN A 97 -10.97 -1.12 2.52
C GLN A 97 -10.08 0.08 2.88
N SER A 98 -10.33 0.71 4.03
CA SER A 98 -9.50 1.82 4.52
C SER A 98 -8.05 1.39 4.76
N TYR A 99 -7.84 0.27 5.45
CA TYR A 99 -6.52 -0.31 5.71
C TYR A 99 -5.76 -0.56 4.41
N GLN A 100 -6.41 -1.15 3.40
CA GLN A 100 -5.79 -1.41 2.09
C GLN A 100 -5.30 -0.12 1.40
N THR A 101 -5.88 1.05 1.68
CA THR A 101 -5.36 2.33 1.15
C THR A 101 -4.02 2.74 1.77
N THR A 102 -3.69 2.17 2.93
CA THR A 102 -2.44 2.45 3.67
C THR A 102 -1.37 1.39 3.43
N VAL A 103 -1.77 0.21 2.97
CA VAL A 103 -0.83 -0.83 2.58
C VAL A 103 0.02 -0.28 1.44
N VAL A 104 1.24 0.07 1.75
CA VAL A 104 2.24 0.37 0.73
C VAL A 104 2.49 -0.97 0.05
N CYS A 105 2.25 -1.04 -1.24
CA CYS A 105 2.80 -2.13 -2.03
C CYS A 105 4.31 -1.96 -1.95
N ASP A 106 4.96 -2.71 -1.06
CA ASP A 106 6.41 -2.65 -0.85
C ASP A 106 7.18 -3.34 -1.98
N ASP A 107 6.51 -3.48 -3.12
CA ASP A 107 7.10 -3.98 -4.34
C ASP A 107 7.64 -2.81 -5.16
N TRP A 108 8.86 -2.96 -5.59
CA TRP A 108 9.60 -1.93 -6.29
C TRP A 108 9.95 -2.32 -7.71
N VAL A 109 10.07 -1.32 -8.59
CA VAL A 109 10.74 -1.46 -9.87
C VAL A 109 12.02 -0.63 -9.83
N ILE A 110 13.14 -1.27 -10.10
CA ILE A 110 14.46 -0.60 -10.18
C ILE A 110 15.04 -0.73 -11.60
N PRO A 111 15.72 0.31 -12.10
CA PRO A 111 16.38 0.24 -13.38
C PRO A 111 17.76 -0.41 -13.26
N ALA A 112 18.10 -1.24 -14.23
CA ALA A 112 19.46 -1.72 -14.47
C ALA A 112 19.87 -1.46 -15.92
N SER A 113 21.15 -1.20 -16.13
CA SER A 113 21.69 -0.94 -17.46
C SER A 113 22.70 -2.01 -17.85
N PRO A 114 22.49 -2.74 -18.98
CA PRO A 114 23.46 -3.71 -19.49
C PRO A 114 24.86 -3.14 -19.70
N LYS A 115 24.93 -1.83 -19.98
CA LYS A 115 26.22 -1.13 -20.17
C LYS A 115 27.02 -0.92 -18.88
N ARG A 116 26.34 -0.99 -17.73
CA ARG A 116 26.97 -0.74 -16.42
C ARG A 116 27.17 -2.01 -15.60
N PHE A 117 26.25 -2.96 -15.74
CA PHE A 117 26.28 -4.20 -14.98
C PHE A 117 25.58 -5.32 -15.77
N ASP A 118 26.31 -6.41 -16.00
CA ASP A 118 25.80 -7.59 -16.68
C ASP A 118 25.04 -8.47 -15.68
N LEU A 119 23.72 -8.22 -15.58
CA LEU A 119 22.82 -8.99 -14.72
C LEU A 119 22.69 -10.44 -15.15
N ILE A 120 22.78 -10.72 -16.45
CA ILE A 120 22.66 -12.09 -16.98
C ILE A 120 23.85 -12.92 -16.50
N GLN A 121 25.04 -12.39 -16.68
CA GLN A 121 26.27 -13.06 -16.19
C GLN A 121 26.23 -13.21 -14.67
N ALA A 122 25.87 -12.15 -13.93
CA ALA A 122 25.82 -12.18 -12.48
C ALA A 122 24.85 -13.24 -11.95
N PHE A 123 23.64 -13.29 -12.51
CA PHE A 123 22.65 -14.29 -12.10
C PHE A 123 22.89 -15.70 -12.64
N ASN A 124 23.76 -15.87 -13.63
CA ASN A 124 24.25 -17.21 -14.03
C ASN A 124 25.29 -17.76 -13.03
N GLN A 125 25.98 -16.87 -12.32
CA GLN A 125 26.99 -17.26 -11.32
C GLN A 125 26.44 -17.43 -9.91
N SER A 126 25.40 -16.65 -9.54
CA SER A 126 24.79 -16.67 -8.20
C SER A 126 23.33 -16.24 -8.26
N ASP A 127 22.49 -16.84 -7.40
CA ASP A 127 21.11 -16.40 -7.20
C ASP A 127 21.01 -15.10 -6.37
N THR A 128 22.12 -14.61 -5.83
CA THR A 128 22.16 -13.38 -5.06
C THR A 128 23.14 -12.38 -5.67
N ILE A 129 22.74 -11.11 -5.67
CA ILE A 129 23.58 -10.00 -6.11
C ILE A 129 23.51 -8.85 -5.10
N ARG A 130 24.63 -8.21 -4.82
CA ARG A 130 24.64 -6.96 -4.06
C ARG A 130 24.35 -5.79 -5.01
N TRP A 131 23.37 -4.98 -4.61
CA TRP A 131 22.90 -3.87 -5.42
C TRP A 131 23.02 -2.55 -4.65
N HIS A 132 23.45 -1.51 -5.32
CA HIS A 132 23.50 -0.17 -4.73
C HIS A 132 22.08 0.34 -4.51
N GLN A 133 21.74 0.68 -3.26
CA GLN A 133 20.43 1.18 -2.90
C GLN A 133 20.30 2.67 -3.23
N LYS A 134 19.21 3.01 -3.92
CA LYS A 134 18.72 4.38 -4.05
C LYS A 134 17.25 4.40 -3.71
N GLY A 135 16.96 4.75 -2.50
CA GLY A 135 15.58 4.76 -1.97
C GLY A 135 15.46 3.92 -0.71
N ASN A 136 14.34 4.04 -0.04
CA ASN A 136 14.09 3.37 1.23
C ASN A 136 13.46 1.99 0.97
N ILE A 137 14.23 1.06 0.37
CA ILE A 137 13.77 -0.30 0.09
C ILE A 137 14.20 -1.19 1.25
N HIS A 138 13.21 -1.69 1.99
CA HIS A 138 13.45 -2.47 3.21
C HIS A 138 13.72 -3.94 2.92
N GLN A 139 14.25 -4.64 3.91
CA GLN A 139 14.33 -6.10 3.88
C GLN A 139 12.92 -6.71 3.66
N ASP A 140 12.88 -7.86 3.01
CA ASP A 140 11.69 -8.61 2.57
C ASP A 140 10.86 -7.96 1.44
N ALA A 141 11.19 -6.72 1.02
CA ALA A 141 10.57 -6.11 -0.16
C ALA A 141 10.80 -6.93 -1.44
N ILE A 142 9.81 -6.92 -2.33
CA ILE A 142 9.95 -7.50 -3.68
C ILE A 142 10.42 -6.43 -4.66
N VAL A 143 11.46 -6.76 -5.40
CA VAL A 143 12.07 -5.87 -6.38
C VAL A 143 12.02 -6.49 -7.77
N TYR A 144 11.37 -5.79 -8.70
CA TYR A 144 11.38 -6.12 -10.11
C TYR A 144 12.47 -5.31 -10.81
N ILE A 145 13.40 -5.99 -11.48
CA ILE A 145 14.50 -5.33 -12.17
C ILE A 145 14.12 -5.11 -13.63
N TYR A 146 13.96 -3.85 -14.00
CA TYR A 146 13.84 -3.42 -15.38
C TYR A 146 15.24 -3.33 -16.00
N TYR A 147 15.52 -4.20 -16.96
CA TYR A 147 16.78 -4.23 -17.67
C TYR A 147 16.66 -3.40 -18.94
N GLY A 148 17.48 -2.36 -19.06
CA GLY A 148 17.43 -1.39 -20.13
C GLY A 148 17.76 -1.96 -21.51
N ALA A 149 17.91 -1.07 -22.50
CA ALA A 149 18.24 -1.49 -23.87
C ALA A 149 19.49 -2.38 -23.94
N PRO A 150 19.48 -3.45 -24.75
CA PRO A 150 18.50 -3.76 -25.82
C PRO A 150 17.22 -4.45 -25.32
N TYR A 151 17.15 -4.97 -24.09
CA TYR A 151 16.03 -5.77 -23.60
C TYR A 151 14.76 -4.93 -23.34
N SER A 152 14.93 -3.80 -22.65
CA SER A 152 13.84 -2.85 -22.34
C SER A 152 12.61 -3.50 -21.73
N ALA A 153 12.79 -4.35 -20.74
CA ALA A 153 11.75 -5.15 -20.09
C ALA A 153 12.06 -5.39 -18.59
N ILE A 154 11.05 -5.74 -17.80
CA ILE A 154 11.28 -6.39 -16.50
C ILE A 154 11.74 -7.82 -16.77
N MET A 155 12.93 -8.17 -16.30
CA MET A 155 13.53 -9.48 -16.52
C MET A 155 13.71 -10.30 -15.26
N TYR A 156 13.72 -9.67 -14.09
CA TYR A 156 13.94 -10.39 -12.84
C TYR A 156 12.97 -9.94 -11.76
N LYS A 157 12.51 -10.91 -10.97
CA LYS A 157 11.82 -10.71 -9.69
C LYS A 157 12.77 -11.16 -8.60
N CYS A 158 13.04 -10.29 -7.64
CA CYS A 158 13.96 -10.54 -6.54
C CYS A 158 13.29 -10.23 -5.21
N GLN A 159 13.81 -10.83 -4.13
CA GLN A 159 13.52 -10.44 -2.77
C GLN A 159 14.76 -9.76 -2.17
N VAL A 160 14.55 -8.71 -1.41
CA VAL A 160 15.61 -8.07 -0.61
C VAL A 160 15.82 -8.92 0.63
N ILE A 161 16.97 -9.57 0.78
CA ILE A 161 17.29 -10.40 1.94
C ILE A 161 18.12 -9.66 3.00
N GLU A 162 18.80 -8.60 2.60
CA GLU A 162 19.51 -7.66 3.48
C GLU A 162 19.39 -6.26 2.89
N SER A 163 19.30 -5.24 3.73
CA SER A 163 19.30 -3.84 3.31
C SER A 163 19.94 -2.95 4.34
N ASP A 164 20.83 -2.05 3.88
CA ASP A 164 21.43 -0.96 4.65
C ASP A 164 21.27 0.37 3.89
N GLU A 165 21.81 1.46 4.42
CA GLU A 165 21.69 2.81 3.83
C GLU A 165 22.25 2.93 2.41
N THR A 166 23.19 2.07 2.02
CA THR A 166 23.98 2.17 0.78
C THR A 166 23.75 1.03 -0.19
N SER A 167 23.35 -0.13 0.31
CA SER A 167 23.25 -1.36 -0.47
C SER A 167 22.11 -2.26 -0.02
N MET A 168 21.73 -3.17 -0.90
CA MET A 168 20.83 -4.27 -0.61
C MET A 168 21.33 -5.56 -1.25
N LEU A 169 21.10 -6.69 -0.60
CA LEU A 169 21.34 -8.01 -1.15
C LEU A 169 20.04 -8.55 -1.74
N LEU A 170 20.02 -8.73 -3.05
CA LEU A 170 18.88 -9.22 -3.82
C LEU A 170 19.03 -10.71 -4.08
N LYS A 171 18.03 -11.49 -3.69
CA LYS A 171 17.89 -12.90 -4.05
C LYS A 171 16.93 -13.02 -5.22
N ARG A 172 17.38 -13.62 -6.33
CA ARG A 172 16.53 -13.90 -7.48
C ARG A 172 15.45 -14.93 -7.12
N LEU A 173 14.21 -14.57 -7.35
CA LEU A 173 13.04 -15.46 -7.21
C LEU A 173 12.59 -16.02 -8.56
N LYS A 174 12.64 -15.16 -9.61
CA LYS A 174 12.18 -15.55 -10.95
C LYS A 174 12.92 -14.74 -12.04
N THR A 175 13.13 -15.38 -13.18
CA THR A 175 13.64 -14.78 -14.41
C THR A 175 12.52 -14.78 -15.44
N TYR A 176 12.35 -13.67 -16.15
CA TYR A 176 11.35 -13.51 -17.21
C TYR A 176 12.03 -13.35 -18.55
N ASP A 177 11.42 -13.93 -19.58
CA ASP A 177 11.76 -13.58 -20.96
C ASP A 177 11.39 -12.10 -21.21
N PRO A 178 12.22 -11.32 -21.94
CA PRO A 178 11.94 -9.91 -22.21
C PRO A 178 10.60 -9.64 -22.89
N SER A 179 10.03 -10.63 -23.59
CA SER A 179 8.74 -10.53 -24.26
C SER A 179 7.54 -10.48 -23.31
N PHE A 180 7.69 -10.96 -22.05
CA PHE A 180 6.57 -10.99 -21.10
C PHE A 180 6.20 -9.60 -20.58
N TYR A 181 7.20 -8.81 -20.16
CA TYR A 181 6.99 -7.50 -19.55
C TYR A 181 7.79 -6.40 -20.22
N PRO A 182 7.62 -6.20 -21.55
CA PRO A 182 8.34 -5.18 -22.30
C PRO A 182 7.86 -3.77 -21.91
N LEU A 183 8.70 -2.77 -22.12
CA LEU A 183 8.37 -1.36 -21.83
C LEU A 183 7.04 -0.90 -22.45
N LYS A 184 6.67 -1.44 -23.62
CA LYS A 184 5.37 -1.14 -24.27
C LYS A 184 4.19 -1.56 -23.40
N LEU A 185 4.28 -2.71 -22.73
CA LEU A 185 3.28 -3.18 -21.77
C LEU A 185 3.32 -2.33 -20.51
N LEU A 186 4.50 -2.08 -19.94
CA LEU A 186 4.68 -1.31 -18.71
C LEU A 186 4.09 0.10 -18.82
N LYS A 187 4.17 0.73 -19.98
CA LYS A 187 3.56 2.05 -20.26
C LYS A 187 2.04 2.06 -20.09
N LYS A 188 1.34 0.94 -20.35
CA LYS A 188 -0.11 0.82 -20.13
C LYS A 188 -0.47 0.94 -18.65
N TYR A 189 0.45 0.54 -17.77
CA TYR A 189 0.35 0.63 -16.32
C TYR A 189 1.10 1.84 -15.75
N GLN A 190 1.21 2.92 -16.53
CA GLN A 190 1.81 4.21 -16.13
C GLN A 190 3.32 4.19 -15.82
N LEU A 191 4.02 3.09 -16.07
CA LEU A 191 5.49 3.03 -16.03
C LEU A 191 6.10 3.48 -17.34
N ARG A 192 6.18 4.80 -17.56
CA ARG A 192 6.63 5.37 -18.85
C ARG A 192 8.14 5.44 -19.01
N ALA A 193 8.87 5.72 -17.91
CA ALA A 193 10.33 5.80 -17.89
C ALA A 193 10.84 5.33 -16.53
N ILE A 194 11.67 4.28 -16.51
CA ILE A 194 12.20 3.70 -15.28
C ILE A 194 13.67 4.14 -15.17
N ARG A 195 13.92 5.29 -14.52
CA ARG A 195 15.26 5.88 -14.34
C ARG A 195 15.74 5.85 -12.90
N SER A 196 14.85 5.57 -11.96
CA SER A 196 15.12 5.46 -10.53
C SER A 196 14.22 4.38 -9.93
N ALA A 197 14.53 3.95 -8.70
CA ALA A 197 13.66 3.09 -7.91
C ALA A 197 12.30 3.78 -7.69
N ARG A 198 11.22 3.01 -7.79
CA ARG A 198 9.86 3.46 -7.54
C ARG A 198 8.97 2.28 -7.18
N HIS A 199 7.87 2.54 -6.49
CA HIS A 199 6.87 1.51 -6.25
C HIS A 199 6.25 1.03 -7.57
N ILE A 200 5.96 -0.27 -7.63
CA ILE A 200 5.24 -0.83 -8.76
C ILE A 200 3.75 -0.40 -8.68
N PRO A 201 3.11 0.02 -9.79
CA PRO A 201 1.66 0.26 -9.80
C PRO A 201 0.89 -1.00 -9.40
N LYS A 202 -0.17 -0.83 -8.60
CA LYS A 202 -1.00 -1.95 -8.08
C LYS A 202 -1.52 -2.84 -9.20
N GLU A 203 -2.07 -2.24 -10.25
CA GLU A 203 -2.64 -2.97 -11.40
C GLU A 203 -1.56 -3.79 -12.15
N LEU A 204 -0.32 -3.27 -12.22
CA LEU A 204 0.79 -4.03 -12.81
C LEU A 204 1.20 -5.19 -11.93
N LYS A 205 1.25 -5.01 -10.61
CA LYS A 205 1.53 -6.09 -9.67
C LYS A 205 0.50 -7.21 -9.78
N GLU A 206 -0.78 -6.87 -9.82
CA GLU A 206 -1.88 -7.82 -10.00
C GLU A 206 -1.77 -8.56 -11.34
N TYR A 207 -1.47 -7.83 -12.41
CA TYR A 207 -1.24 -8.43 -13.73
C TYR A 207 -0.08 -9.43 -13.71
N ILE A 208 1.07 -9.06 -13.14
CA ILE A 208 2.23 -9.96 -13.00
C ILE A 208 1.84 -11.16 -12.14
N GLY A 209 1.19 -10.96 -10.99
CA GLY A 209 0.78 -12.05 -10.10
C GLY A 209 -0.18 -13.06 -10.75
N ASN A 210 -1.05 -12.61 -11.66
CA ASN A 210 -1.96 -13.48 -12.40
C ASN A 210 -1.28 -14.24 -13.55
N THR A 211 -0.20 -13.70 -14.10
CA THR A 211 0.58 -14.34 -15.18
C THR A 211 1.74 -15.19 -14.67
N ASP A 212 2.07 -15.08 -13.39
CA ASP A 212 3.16 -15.82 -12.73
C ASP A 212 2.77 -17.23 -12.24
N LYS A 213 1.49 -17.61 -12.44
CA LYS A 213 0.95 -18.91 -12.03
C LYS A 213 1.43 -20.05 -12.93
#